data_3f8ab28fae0988b59239a2da0f2119c9
#
_entry.id   3f8ab28fae0988b59239a2da0f2119c9
#
_cell.length_a   1.000
_cell.length_b   1.000
_cell.length_c   1.000
_cell.angle_alpha   90.00
_cell.angle_beta   90.00
_cell.angle_gamma   90.00
#
_symmetry.space_group_name_H-M   'P 1'
#
loop_
_entity.id
_entity.type
_entity.pdbx_description
1 polymer ?
#
loop_
_entity_poly.entity_id
_entity_poly.type
_entity_poly.pdbx_seq_one_letter_code
_entity_poly.pdbx_strand_id
1 'polypeptide(L)' 'MKYITVLDFEVGKVFQYKISDQRLTAWNPEEESCEEYITNKGHNLSNCEWMLHKNPEVITP' A
#
# COMPACT_ATOMS: atom_id res chain seq x y z
N MET A 1 -0.37 11.61 -7.80
CA MET A 1 -0.51 10.86 -6.56
C MET A 1 -0.60 9.38 -6.80
N LYS A 2 -0.12 8.60 -5.86
CA LYS A 2 -0.22 7.15 -5.93
C LYS A 2 -0.84 6.60 -4.66
N TYR A 3 -1.28 5.37 -4.75
CA TYR A 3 -1.93 4.68 -3.65
C TYR A 3 -1.30 3.31 -3.47
N ILE A 4 -1.24 2.86 -2.24
CA ILE A 4 -0.88 1.47 -1.92
C ILE A 4 -2.12 0.83 -1.33
N THR A 5 -2.60 -0.24 -1.97
CA THR A 5 -3.72 -1.03 -1.45
C THR A 5 -3.18 -2.32 -0.85
N VAL A 6 -3.55 -2.58 0.38
CA VAL A 6 -3.09 -3.74 1.13
C VAL A 6 -4.27 -4.67 1.43
N LEU A 7 -4.13 -5.92 1.06
CA LEU A 7 -5.07 -6.98 1.43
C LEU A 7 -4.51 -7.67 2.67
N ASP A 8 -5.03 -7.31 3.83
CA ASP A 8 -4.54 -7.82 5.10
C ASP A 8 -5.35 -9.05 5.52
N PHE A 9 -4.72 -10.22 5.41
CA PHE A 9 -5.40 -11.49 5.68
C PHE A 9 -5.56 -11.78 7.17
N GLU A 10 -4.78 -11.11 8.02
CA GLU A 10 -4.92 -11.31 9.47
C GLU A 10 -6.22 -10.71 10.01
N VAL A 11 -6.61 -9.55 9.47
CA VAL A 11 -7.85 -8.88 9.91
C VAL A 11 -8.97 -9.03 8.90
N GLY A 12 -8.68 -9.58 7.71
CA GLY A 12 -9.68 -9.77 6.67
C GLY A 12 -10.22 -8.47 6.09
N LYS A 13 -9.37 -7.45 5.98
CA LYS A 13 -9.77 -6.14 5.50
C LYS A 13 -8.84 -5.62 4.42
N VAL A 14 -9.35 -4.68 3.63
CA VAL A 14 -8.59 -3.99 2.59
C VAL A 14 -8.27 -2.59 3.08
N PHE A 15 -6.99 -2.23 3.01
CA PHE A 15 -6.53 -0.90 3.39
C PHE A 15 -6.01 -0.19 2.16
N GLN A 16 -6.30 1.10 2.02
CA GLN A 16 -5.77 1.90 0.93
C GLN A 16 -5.11 3.14 1.51
N TYR A 17 -3.83 3.30 1.23
CA TYR A 17 -3.04 4.43 1.70
C TYR A 17 -2.71 5.35 0.53
N LYS A 18 -2.86 6.64 0.75
CA LYS A 18 -2.55 7.67 -0.24
C LYS A 18 -1.12 8.16 0.00
N ILE A 19 -0.32 8.15 -1.06
CA ILE A 19 1.06 8.60 -1.00
C ILE A 19 1.21 9.85 -1.85
N SER A 20 1.70 10.95 -1.26
CA SER A 20 1.88 12.20 -1.97
C SER A 20 3.04 12.11 -2.96
N ASP A 21 2.96 12.90 -4.03
CA ASP A 21 4.03 12.96 -5.03
C ASP A 21 5.36 13.41 -4.41
N GLN A 22 5.30 14.32 -3.45
CA GLN A 22 6.47 14.80 -2.75
C GLN A 22 7.15 13.67 -2.00
N ARG A 23 6.38 12.82 -1.37
CA ARG A 23 6.92 11.66 -0.65
C ARG A 23 7.53 10.66 -1.62
N LEU A 24 6.92 10.47 -2.78
CA LEU A 24 7.43 9.58 -3.81
C LEU A 24 8.76 10.08 -4.38
N THR A 25 8.95 11.40 -4.45
CA THR A 25 10.21 11.99 -4.92
C THR A 25 11.34 11.74 -3.93
N ALA A 26 11.06 11.88 -2.64
CA ALA A 26 12.04 11.66 -1.58
C ALA A 26 12.25 10.18 -1.26
N TRP A 27 11.25 9.38 -1.53
CA TRP A 27 11.19 7.95 -1.21
C TRP A 27 11.04 7.19 -2.51
N ASN A 28 12.10 6.56 -2.96
CA ASN A 28 12.05 5.81 -4.21
C ASN A 28 11.07 4.64 -4.07
N PRO A 29 9.92 4.64 -4.77
CA PRO A 29 8.85 3.67 -4.54
C PRO A 29 9.11 2.34 -5.23
N GLU A 30 10.26 1.76 -4.97
CA GLU A 30 10.55 0.40 -5.39
C GLU A 30 9.84 -0.56 -4.45
N GLU A 31 9.76 -1.82 -4.83
CA GLU A 31 9.07 -2.84 -4.06
C GLU A 31 9.47 -2.84 -2.59
N GLU A 32 10.76 -2.76 -2.34
CA GLU A 32 11.32 -2.77 -1.00
C GLU A 32 10.81 -1.59 -0.16
N SER A 33 10.73 -0.41 -0.77
CA SER A 33 10.24 0.78 -0.09
C SER A 33 8.75 0.68 0.24
N CYS A 34 7.98 0.07 -0.64
CA CYS A 34 6.55 -0.16 -0.39
C CYS A 34 6.35 -1.13 0.77
N GLU A 35 7.14 -2.19 0.83
CA GLU A 35 7.09 -3.16 1.91
C GLU A 35 7.43 -2.51 3.25
N GLU A 36 8.43 -1.65 3.26
CA GLU A 36 8.80 -0.91 4.47
C GLU A 36 7.64 -0.02 4.92
N TYR A 37 7.00 0.68 3.97
CA TYR A 37 5.88 1.56 4.27
C TYR A 37 4.74 0.80 4.95
N ILE A 38 4.31 -0.32 4.36
CA ILE A 38 3.18 -1.07 4.91
C ILE A 38 3.54 -1.77 6.22
N THR A 39 4.79 -2.16 6.40
CA THR A 39 5.25 -2.73 7.67
C THR A 39 5.17 -1.67 8.78
N ASN A 40 5.53 -0.43 8.46
CA ASN A 40 5.42 0.68 9.41
C ASN A 40 3.96 1.00 9.77
N LYS A 41 3.01 0.61 8.94
CA LYS A 41 1.58 0.75 9.22
C LYS A 41 1.03 -0.41 10.04
N GLY A 42 1.85 -1.39 10.37
CA GLY A 42 1.46 -2.50 11.22
C GLY A 42 1.04 -3.76 10.48
N HIS A 43 1.22 -3.81 9.16
CA HIS A 43 0.90 -4.99 8.39
C HIS A 43 2.03 -6.00 8.42
N ASN A 44 1.69 -7.27 8.50
CA ASN A 44 2.65 -8.37 8.47
C ASN A 44 2.78 -8.86 7.04
N LEU A 45 3.95 -8.68 6.43
CA LEU A 45 4.19 -9.04 5.04
C LEU A 45 3.91 -10.52 4.73
N SER A 46 4.03 -11.39 5.72
CA SER A 46 3.73 -12.81 5.54
C SER A 46 2.24 -13.08 5.37
N ASN A 47 1.39 -12.16 5.82
CA ASN A 47 -0.06 -12.34 5.85
C ASN A 47 -0.79 -11.23 5.11
N CYS A 48 -0.14 -10.58 4.15
CA CYS A 48 -0.80 -9.56 3.34
C CYS A 48 -0.24 -9.56 1.93
N GLU A 49 -1.05 -8.99 1.02
CA GLU A 49 -0.65 -8.70 -0.34
C GLU A 49 -0.89 -7.22 -0.58
N TRP A 50 -0.14 -6.62 -1.47
CA TRP A 50 -0.27 -5.19 -1.73
C TRP A 50 0.03 -4.87 -3.19
N MET A 51 -0.43 -3.70 -3.61
CA MET A 51 -0.06 -3.17 -4.92
C MET A 51 0.05 -1.65 -4.87
N LEU A 52 0.95 -1.12 -5.67
CA LEU A 52 1.09 0.32 -5.88
C LEU A 52 0.33 0.66 -7.16
N HIS A 53 -0.55 1.66 -7.09
CA HIS A 53 -1.40 2.01 -8.23
C HIS A 53 -1.77 3.50 -8.20
N LYS A 54 -2.38 3.97 -9.28
CA LYS A 54 -2.77 5.38 -9.42
C LYS A 54 -4.26 5.62 -9.28
N ASN A 55 -5.08 4.63 -9.51
CA ASN A 55 -6.53 4.75 -9.49
C ASN A 55 -7.08 4.30 -8.15
N PRO A 56 -7.68 5.22 -7.34
CA PRO A 56 -8.18 4.86 -6.01
C PRO A 56 -9.52 4.15 -6.02
N GLU A 57 -10.11 3.95 -7.18
CA GLU A 57 -11.43 3.33 -7.29
C GLU A 57 -11.39 1.86 -6.87
N VAL A 58 -12.35 1.48 -6.04
CA VAL A 58 -12.60 0.08 -5.69
C VAL A 58 -13.90 -0.33 -6.34
N ILE A 59 -13.85 -1.35 -7.18
CA ILE A 59 -15.03 -1.86 -7.86
C ILE A 59 -15.63 -2.98 -7.03
N THR A 60 -16.87 -2.78 -6.59
CA THR A 60 -17.60 -3.77 -5.80
C THR A 60 -18.75 -4.27 -6.67
N PRO A 61 -18.60 -5.45 -7.29
CA PRO A 61 -19.64 -5.98 -8.19
C PRO A 61 -20.93 -6.37 -7.46
#